data_2d6242ac5f009e0bdbe34ccdfedef8a4
#
_entry.id   2d6242ac5f009e0bdbe34ccdfedef8a4
#
_cell.length_a   1.000
_cell.length_b   1.000
_cell.length_c   1.000
_cell.angle_alpha   90.00
_cell.angle_beta   90.00
_cell.angle_gamma   90.00
#
_symmetry.space_group_name_H-M   'P 1'
#
loop_
_entity.id
_entity.type
_entity.pdbx_description
1 polymer ?
#
loop_
_entity_poly.entity_id
_entity_poly.type
_entity_poly.pdbx_seq_one_letter_code
_entity_poly.pdbx_strand_id
1 'polypeptide(L)'
;MEQPYSLEGRTALVTGASRGIGRSIALALGKAGAAVACVARGLDQVESAAAEIESAGGRARAYRVDVTRGEQIGAAVRHAEAALGPIDILVNNAGITLEKKTVEVSDEDWDAVLATNLTAMFRCVRAVAPGMIARGRGKVINVGSMYGRLGVPRYAAYCASKAAVDGLTRSLAAEWARHGIQVNCLAPGYMNTDIPRAAMAVPETRERLLSKIPARRLGEPAEAAALAVYLASPASDFMTGQTVYLDGGQTIAW
;
A
#
# COMPACT_ATOMS: atom_id res chain seq x y z
N MET A 1 -6.38 -28.81 -8.12
CA MET A 1 -7.14 -27.68 -7.52
C MET A 1 -6.24 -26.46 -7.63
N GLU A 2 -6.70 -25.42 -8.29
CA GLU A 2 -5.98 -24.12 -8.28
C GLU A 2 -5.83 -23.65 -6.85
N GLN A 3 -4.61 -23.21 -6.49
CA GLN A 3 -4.38 -22.62 -5.16
C GLN A 3 -5.02 -21.23 -5.14
N PRO A 4 -6.03 -20.96 -4.29
CA PRO A 4 -6.85 -19.74 -4.37
C PRO A 4 -6.06 -18.45 -4.14
N TYR A 5 -4.85 -18.55 -3.63
CA TYR A 5 -3.94 -17.44 -3.34
C TYR A 5 -2.72 -17.39 -4.28
N SER A 6 -2.67 -18.24 -5.32
CA SER A 6 -1.57 -18.22 -6.29
C SER A 6 -1.64 -16.94 -7.14
N LEU A 7 -0.47 -16.34 -7.33
CA LEU A 7 -0.26 -15.17 -8.19
C LEU A 7 0.67 -15.51 -9.37
N GLU A 8 0.82 -16.80 -9.69
CA GLU A 8 1.63 -17.24 -10.81
C GLU A 8 1.16 -16.60 -12.13
N GLY A 9 2.10 -16.16 -12.94
CA GLY A 9 1.83 -15.46 -14.19
C GLY A 9 1.27 -14.04 -14.03
N ARG A 10 1.23 -13.49 -12.82
CA ARG A 10 0.83 -12.10 -12.54
C ARG A 10 2.05 -11.20 -12.35
N THR A 11 1.90 -9.94 -12.70
CA THR A 11 2.90 -8.91 -12.43
C THR A 11 2.34 -7.89 -11.44
N ALA A 12 3.08 -7.62 -10.37
CA ALA A 12 2.73 -6.65 -9.34
C ALA A 12 3.68 -5.44 -9.38
N LEU A 13 3.14 -4.23 -9.23
CA LEU A 13 3.91 -3.02 -8.97
C LEU A 13 3.61 -2.55 -7.55
N VAL A 14 4.65 -2.43 -6.71
CA VAL A 14 4.53 -2.03 -5.31
C VAL A 14 5.28 -0.73 -5.06
N THR A 15 4.56 0.34 -4.72
CA THR A 15 5.16 1.61 -4.35
C THR A 15 5.55 1.64 -2.87
N GLY A 16 6.67 2.29 -2.53
CA GLY A 16 7.20 2.30 -1.16
C GLY A 16 7.72 0.93 -0.71
N ALA A 17 8.22 0.10 -1.64
CA ALA A 17 8.70 -1.26 -1.40
C ALA A 17 10.06 -1.35 -0.67
N SER A 18 10.65 -0.22 -0.27
CA SER A 18 12.00 -0.18 0.34
C SER A 18 12.05 -0.70 1.78
N ARG A 19 10.97 -0.58 2.56
CA ARG A 19 10.92 -0.95 3.99
C ARG A 19 9.48 -1.17 4.48
N GLY A 20 9.35 -1.64 5.72
CA GLY A 20 8.09 -1.74 6.45
C GLY A 20 7.03 -2.56 5.71
N ILE A 21 5.80 -2.08 5.70
CA ILE A 21 4.65 -2.76 5.12
C ILE A 21 4.86 -3.00 3.62
N GLY A 22 5.33 -1.99 2.86
CA GLY A 22 5.51 -2.12 1.40
C GLY A 22 6.53 -3.19 1.02
N ARG A 23 7.65 -3.28 1.76
CA ARG A 23 8.63 -4.34 1.55
C ARG A 23 8.05 -5.73 1.88
N SER A 24 7.37 -5.84 3.01
CA SER A 24 6.72 -7.10 3.40
C SER A 24 5.68 -7.56 2.36
N ILE A 25 4.88 -6.63 1.82
CA ILE A 25 3.93 -6.91 0.74
C ILE A 25 4.67 -7.38 -0.52
N ALA A 26 5.72 -6.68 -0.96
CA ALA A 26 6.48 -7.05 -2.15
C ALA A 26 7.05 -8.48 -2.06
N LEU A 27 7.66 -8.82 -0.90
CA LEU A 27 8.19 -10.16 -0.64
C LEU A 27 7.09 -11.23 -0.65
N ALA A 28 5.94 -10.95 -0.03
CA ALA A 28 4.83 -11.90 0.02
C ALA A 28 4.19 -12.14 -1.35
N LEU A 29 4.03 -11.09 -2.17
CA LEU A 29 3.53 -11.22 -3.54
C LEU A 29 4.51 -12.05 -4.40
N GLY A 30 5.82 -11.81 -4.26
CA GLY A 30 6.85 -12.63 -4.92
C GLY A 30 6.78 -14.10 -4.50
N LYS A 31 6.66 -14.37 -3.19
CA LYS A 31 6.50 -15.74 -2.65
C LYS A 31 5.22 -16.42 -3.15
N ALA A 32 4.16 -15.66 -3.41
CA ALA A 32 2.91 -16.17 -3.98
C ALA A 32 2.97 -16.41 -5.50
N GLY A 33 4.11 -16.11 -6.16
CA GLY A 33 4.36 -16.40 -7.58
C GLY A 33 4.29 -15.18 -8.51
N ALA A 34 4.01 -13.97 -7.98
CA ALA A 34 4.01 -12.77 -8.82
C ALA A 34 5.43 -12.34 -9.21
N ALA A 35 5.58 -11.80 -10.43
CA ALA A 35 6.73 -10.98 -10.78
C ALA A 35 6.54 -9.58 -10.16
N VAL A 36 7.54 -9.05 -9.45
CA VAL A 36 7.37 -7.83 -8.63
C VAL A 36 8.25 -6.68 -9.10
N ALA A 37 7.63 -5.57 -9.47
CA ALA A 37 8.30 -4.28 -9.65
C ALA A 37 8.34 -3.54 -8.29
N CYS A 38 9.50 -3.50 -7.65
CA CYS A 38 9.74 -2.82 -6.39
C CYS A 38 10.08 -1.35 -6.66
N VAL A 39 9.27 -0.42 -6.15
CA VAL A 39 9.37 1.01 -6.47
C VAL A 39 9.54 1.84 -5.19
N ALA A 40 10.62 2.64 -5.10
CA ALA A 40 10.78 3.68 -4.07
C ALA A 40 11.89 4.69 -4.46
N ARG A 41 12.11 5.71 -3.62
CA ARG A 41 13.15 6.73 -3.83
C ARG A 41 14.57 6.23 -3.57
N GLY A 42 14.74 5.34 -2.58
CA GLY A 42 16.04 4.75 -2.22
C GLY A 42 16.33 3.53 -3.09
N LEU A 43 17.30 3.64 -4.02
CA LEU A 43 17.60 2.57 -4.96
C LEU A 43 18.14 1.31 -4.25
N ASP A 44 19.16 1.45 -3.41
CA ASP A 44 19.81 0.32 -2.72
C ASP A 44 18.81 -0.54 -1.92
N GLN A 45 17.83 0.12 -1.29
CA GLN A 45 16.81 -0.57 -0.49
C GLN A 45 15.80 -1.34 -1.36
N VAL A 46 15.41 -0.81 -2.52
CA VAL A 46 14.51 -1.55 -3.42
C VAL A 46 15.25 -2.63 -4.20
N GLU A 47 16.54 -2.45 -4.48
CA GLU A 47 17.42 -3.50 -5.03
C GLU A 47 17.56 -4.65 -4.03
N SER A 48 17.77 -4.35 -2.74
CA SER A 48 17.77 -5.36 -1.68
C SER A 48 16.44 -6.14 -1.60
N ALA A 49 15.30 -5.46 -1.74
CA ALA A 49 14.01 -6.14 -1.74
C ALA A 49 13.82 -7.03 -2.98
N ALA A 50 14.22 -6.55 -4.16
CA ALA A 50 14.17 -7.34 -5.38
C ALA A 50 15.10 -8.56 -5.33
N ALA A 51 16.34 -8.39 -4.86
CA ALA A 51 17.29 -9.48 -4.70
C ALA A 51 16.80 -10.56 -3.73
N GLU A 52 16.10 -10.19 -2.65
CA GLU A 52 15.50 -11.16 -1.72
C GLU A 52 14.40 -11.98 -2.39
N ILE A 53 13.56 -11.36 -3.24
CA ILE A 53 12.55 -12.07 -4.01
C ILE A 53 13.23 -13.05 -5.00
N GLU A 54 14.28 -12.60 -5.69
CA GLU A 54 15.00 -13.42 -6.67
C GLU A 54 15.76 -14.59 -6.00
N SER A 55 16.35 -14.36 -4.82
CA SER A 55 17.01 -15.42 -4.05
C SER A 55 16.05 -16.49 -3.55
N ALA A 56 14.78 -16.13 -3.36
CA ALA A 56 13.70 -17.07 -3.03
C ALA A 56 13.10 -17.78 -4.27
N GLY A 57 13.68 -17.59 -5.48
CA GLY A 57 13.22 -18.19 -6.71
C GLY A 57 12.14 -17.40 -7.46
N GLY A 58 11.77 -16.22 -6.97
CA GLY A 58 10.81 -15.32 -7.63
C GLY A 58 11.45 -14.46 -8.73
N ARG A 59 10.65 -13.61 -9.35
CA ARG A 59 11.09 -12.62 -10.35
C ARG A 59 10.84 -11.22 -9.83
N ALA A 60 11.86 -10.36 -9.82
CA ALA A 60 11.68 -8.98 -9.39
C ALA A 60 12.57 -8.01 -10.16
N ARG A 61 12.22 -6.72 -10.13
CA ARG A 61 13.03 -5.59 -10.60
C ARG A 61 12.85 -4.40 -9.68
N ALA A 62 13.92 -3.68 -9.47
CA ALA A 62 13.96 -2.46 -8.67
C ALA A 62 13.90 -1.22 -9.56
N TYR A 63 13.13 -0.22 -9.14
CA TYR A 63 13.01 1.06 -9.84
C TYR A 63 13.09 2.21 -8.84
N ARG A 64 14.03 3.13 -9.07
CA ARG A 64 14.10 4.38 -8.33
C ARG A 64 13.04 5.35 -8.87
N VAL A 65 12.05 5.68 -8.05
CA VAL A 65 10.94 6.58 -8.43
C VAL A 65 10.55 7.48 -7.26
N ASP A 66 10.44 8.75 -7.52
CA ASP A 66 9.67 9.66 -6.69
C ASP A 66 8.22 9.67 -7.20
N VAL A 67 7.30 9.09 -6.40
CA VAL A 67 5.89 8.96 -6.77
C VAL A 67 5.15 10.30 -6.86
N THR A 68 5.74 11.39 -6.37
CA THR A 68 5.19 12.75 -6.57
C THR A 68 5.41 13.27 -7.99
N ARG A 69 6.26 12.61 -8.80
CA ARG A 69 6.60 12.98 -10.17
C ARG A 69 5.94 12.03 -11.17
N GLY A 70 4.89 12.52 -11.84
CA GLY A 70 4.08 11.70 -12.75
C GLY A 70 4.85 11.09 -13.93
N GLU A 71 5.84 11.81 -14.47
CA GLU A 71 6.71 11.30 -15.54
C GLU A 71 7.53 10.06 -15.11
N GLN A 72 8.02 10.05 -13.85
CA GLN A 72 8.77 8.91 -13.32
C GLN A 72 7.86 7.70 -13.12
N ILE A 73 6.61 7.89 -12.68
CA ILE A 73 5.63 6.81 -12.57
C ILE A 73 5.38 6.18 -13.95
N GLY A 74 5.08 7.00 -14.96
CA GLY A 74 4.82 6.50 -16.32
C GLY A 74 6.02 5.75 -16.92
N ALA A 75 7.24 6.24 -16.70
CA ALA A 75 8.44 5.55 -17.12
C ALA A 75 8.63 4.21 -16.41
N ALA A 76 8.44 4.18 -15.09
CA ALA A 76 8.57 2.94 -14.31
C ALA A 76 7.55 1.88 -14.72
N VAL A 77 6.28 2.28 -14.98
CA VAL A 77 5.25 1.36 -15.48
C VAL A 77 5.69 0.73 -16.80
N ARG A 78 6.10 1.54 -17.79
CA ARG A 78 6.55 1.01 -19.10
C ARG A 78 7.76 0.09 -18.97
N HIS A 79 8.76 0.44 -18.16
CA HIS A 79 9.94 -0.39 -17.94
C HIS A 79 9.60 -1.70 -17.20
N ALA A 80 8.70 -1.64 -16.22
CA ALA A 80 8.24 -2.82 -15.50
C ALA A 80 7.47 -3.77 -16.42
N GLU A 81 6.56 -3.24 -17.26
CA GLU A 81 5.81 -4.05 -18.22
C GLU A 81 6.71 -4.69 -19.26
N ALA A 82 7.73 -3.98 -19.75
CA ALA A 82 8.70 -4.54 -20.69
C ALA A 82 9.56 -5.66 -20.09
N ALA A 83 9.90 -5.57 -18.79
CA ALA A 83 10.79 -6.51 -18.13
C ALA A 83 10.07 -7.71 -17.48
N LEU A 84 8.87 -7.48 -16.94
CA LEU A 84 8.16 -8.46 -16.10
C LEU A 84 6.83 -8.93 -16.71
N GLY A 85 6.30 -8.20 -17.67
CA GLY A 85 4.99 -8.42 -18.26
C GLY A 85 3.95 -7.41 -17.80
N PRO A 86 2.73 -7.45 -18.38
CA PRO A 86 1.67 -6.49 -18.09
C PRO A 86 1.33 -6.44 -16.61
N ILE A 87 1.17 -5.23 -16.03
CA ILE A 87 0.86 -5.07 -14.60
C ILE A 87 -0.59 -5.48 -14.35
N ASP A 88 -0.76 -6.55 -13.57
CA ASP A 88 -2.05 -7.08 -13.13
C ASP A 88 -2.42 -6.61 -11.72
N ILE A 89 -1.42 -6.28 -10.89
CA ILE A 89 -1.59 -5.90 -9.48
C ILE A 89 -0.86 -4.59 -9.23
N LEU A 90 -1.56 -3.59 -8.72
CA LEU A 90 -0.98 -2.33 -8.23
C LEU A 90 -1.16 -2.22 -6.72
N VAL A 91 -0.06 -2.06 -5.99
CA VAL A 91 -0.08 -1.74 -4.56
C VAL A 91 0.42 -0.32 -4.35
N ASN A 92 -0.49 0.58 -4.05
CA ASN A 92 -0.23 1.97 -3.69
C ASN A 92 0.04 2.06 -2.18
N ASN A 93 1.31 1.87 -1.79
CA ASN A 93 1.71 1.90 -0.38
C ASN A 93 2.60 3.10 -0.02
N ALA A 94 3.27 3.73 -0.98
CA ALA A 94 4.08 4.92 -0.70
C ALA A 94 3.28 5.99 0.06
N GLY A 95 3.85 6.49 1.16
CA GLY A 95 3.20 7.49 1.98
C GLY A 95 4.15 8.13 2.98
N ILE A 96 3.76 9.30 3.47
CA ILE A 96 4.42 10.03 4.56
C ILE A 96 3.40 10.38 5.63
N THR A 97 3.87 10.57 6.85
CA THR A 97 3.08 11.10 7.96
C THR A 97 3.65 12.44 8.41
N LEU A 98 2.79 13.29 8.94
CA LEU A 98 3.16 14.55 9.56
C LEU A 98 2.43 14.67 10.89
N GLU A 99 3.19 14.79 11.97
CA GLU A 99 2.68 15.11 13.30
C GLU A 99 3.00 16.58 13.63
N LYS A 100 1.99 17.46 13.58
CA LYS A 100 2.14 18.88 13.82
C LYS A 100 0.82 19.47 14.29
N LYS A 101 0.83 20.47 15.20
CA LYS A 101 -0.42 21.17 15.57
C LYS A 101 -1.03 21.81 14.33
N THR A 102 -2.34 21.72 14.16
CA THR A 102 -3.01 22.17 12.93
C THR A 102 -2.72 23.64 12.60
N VAL A 103 -2.64 24.50 13.62
CA VAL A 103 -2.32 25.93 13.45
C VAL A 103 -0.87 26.22 13.04
N GLU A 104 0.00 25.21 13.11
CA GLU A 104 1.42 25.30 12.74
C GLU A 104 1.70 24.58 11.39
N VAL A 105 0.72 23.88 10.80
CA VAL A 105 0.85 23.21 9.51
C VAL A 105 0.89 24.28 8.42
N SER A 106 1.96 24.33 7.64
CA SER A 106 2.05 25.20 6.46
C SER A 106 1.33 24.59 5.24
N ASP A 107 1.06 25.39 4.22
CA ASP A 107 0.50 24.92 2.97
C ASP A 107 1.43 23.89 2.29
N GLU A 108 2.76 24.09 2.37
CA GLU A 108 3.75 23.15 1.84
C GLU A 108 3.73 21.81 2.57
N ASP A 109 3.58 21.82 3.91
CA ASP A 109 3.42 20.61 4.73
C ASP A 109 2.18 19.84 4.30
N TRP A 110 1.07 20.53 4.15
CA TRP A 110 -0.21 19.99 3.70
C TRP A 110 -0.09 19.38 2.30
N ASP A 111 0.42 20.16 1.35
CA ASP A 111 0.57 19.75 -0.03
C ASP A 111 1.52 18.55 -0.18
N ALA A 112 2.61 18.50 0.57
CA ALA A 112 3.53 17.36 0.55
C ALA A 112 2.85 16.06 0.99
N VAL A 113 2.00 16.10 2.04
CA VAL A 113 1.24 14.94 2.49
C VAL A 113 0.21 14.51 1.44
N LEU A 114 -0.57 15.43 0.89
CA LEU A 114 -1.57 15.10 -0.15
C LEU A 114 -0.91 14.65 -1.45
N ALA A 115 0.16 15.29 -1.88
CA ALA A 115 0.90 14.91 -3.09
C ALA A 115 1.39 13.46 -3.01
N THR A 116 1.91 13.04 -1.84
CA THR A 116 2.47 11.70 -1.65
C THR A 116 1.38 10.67 -1.40
N ASN A 117 0.44 10.94 -0.48
CA ASN A 117 -0.49 9.93 0.02
C ASN A 117 -1.72 9.74 -0.87
N LEU A 118 -2.10 10.74 -1.65
CA LEU A 118 -3.31 10.72 -2.47
C LEU A 118 -3.02 10.94 -3.95
N THR A 119 -2.41 12.09 -4.31
CA THR A 119 -2.19 12.44 -5.72
C THR A 119 -1.29 11.41 -6.42
N ALA A 120 -0.25 10.91 -5.74
CA ALA A 120 0.61 9.86 -6.27
C ALA A 120 -0.16 8.56 -6.53
N MET A 121 -1.05 8.14 -5.62
CA MET A 121 -1.92 6.97 -5.83
C MET A 121 -2.77 7.12 -7.09
N PHE A 122 -3.43 8.27 -7.24
CA PHE A 122 -4.21 8.58 -8.44
C PHE A 122 -3.36 8.51 -9.71
N ARG A 123 -2.14 9.03 -9.69
CA ARG A 123 -1.21 8.98 -10.84
C ARG A 123 -0.79 7.55 -11.18
N CYS A 124 -0.48 6.73 -10.17
CA CYS A 124 -0.14 5.31 -10.38
C CYS A 124 -1.31 4.54 -10.98
N VAL A 125 -2.51 4.72 -10.42
CA VAL A 125 -3.73 4.09 -10.92
C VAL A 125 -3.98 4.48 -12.38
N ARG A 126 -3.92 5.78 -12.70
CA ARG A 126 -4.10 6.29 -14.06
C ARG A 126 -3.06 5.76 -15.06
N ALA A 127 -1.86 5.44 -14.59
CA ALA A 127 -0.80 4.90 -15.44
C ALA A 127 -1.01 3.41 -15.79
N VAL A 128 -1.59 2.60 -14.88
CA VAL A 128 -1.77 1.16 -15.11
C VAL A 128 -3.18 0.79 -15.60
N ALA A 129 -4.19 1.59 -15.29
CA ALA A 129 -5.60 1.28 -15.57
C ALA A 129 -5.90 1.02 -17.06
N PRO A 130 -5.35 1.76 -18.05
CA PRO A 130 -5.63 1.47 -19.46
C PRO A 130 -5.28 0.04 -19.86
N GLY A 131 -4.13 -0.47 -19.40
CA GLY A 131 -3.71 -1.85 -19.63
C GLY A 131 -4.61 -2.86 -18.94
N MET A 132 -5.00 -2.61 -17.69
CA MET A 132 -5.93 -3.47 -16.94
C MET A 132 -7.31 -3.52 -17.60
N ILE A 133 -7.87 -2.38 -18.02
CA ILE A 133 -9.17 -2.27 -18.69
C ILE A 133 -9.14 -3.03 -20.02
N ALA A 134 -8.10 -2.86 -20.83
CA ALA A 134 -7.98 -3.54 -22.11
C ALA A 134 -7.92 -5.06 -21.96
N ARG A 135 -7.36 -5.58 -20.86
CA ARG A 135 -7.29 -7.02 -20.58
C ARG A 135 -8.50 -7.55 -19.81
N GLY A 136 -9.42 -6.70 -19.35
CA GLY A 136 -10.58 -7.10 -18.56
C GLY A 136 -10.21 -7.70 -17.19
N ARG A 137 -9.08 -7.31 -16.60
CA ARG A 137 -8.62 -7.82 -15.30
C ARG A 137 -7.62 -6.89 -14.63
N GLY A 138 -7.69 -6.79 -13.31
CA GLY A 138 -6.73 -6.03 -12.51
C GLY A 138 -7.09 -6.01 -11.03
N LYS A 139 -6.08 -5.85 -10.18
CA LYS A 139 -6.22 -5.68 -8.72
C LYS A 139 -5.50 -4.41 -8.29
N VAL A 140 -6.22 -3.49 -7.69
CA VAL A 140 -5.65 -2.27 -7.10
C VAL A 140 -5.84 -2.32 -5.59
N ILE A 141 -4.73 -2.25 -4.86
CA ILE A 141 -4.70 -2.25 -3.40
C ILE A 141 -4.14 -0.90 -2.95
N ASN A 142 -4.99 -0.05 -2.40
CA ASN A 142 -4.59 1.22 -1.81
C ASN A 142 -4.30 1.01 -0.33
N VAL A 143 -3.11 1.39 0.13
CA VAL A 143 -2.79 1.33 1.57
C VAL A 143 -3.28 2.59 2.25
N GLY A 144 -4.42 2.45 2.92
CA GLY A 144 -5.04 3.46 3.77
C GLY A 144 -4.39 3.56 5.14
N SER A 145 -5.23 3.78 6.14
CA SER A 145 -4.87 3.75 7.57
C SER A 145 -6.15 3.77 8.40
N MET A 146 -6.10 3.26 9.63
CA MET A 146 -7.14 3.52 10.63
C MET A 146 -7.37 5.03 10.85
N TYR A 147 -6.38 5.89 10.59
CA TYR A 147 -6.48 7.34 10.68
C TYR A 147 -7.38 7.96 9.59
N GLY A 148 -7.74 7.21 8.55
CA GLY A 148 -8.79 7.61 7.61
C GLY A 148 -10.19 7.57 8.24
N ARG A 149 -10.38 6.82 9.33
CA ARG A 149 -11.63 6.69 10.08
C ARG A 149 -11.61 7.43 11.41
N LEU A 150 -10.44 7.49 12.06
CA LEU A 150 -10.28 8.10 13.38
C LEU A 150 -9.77 9.54 13.27
N GLY A 151 -10.35 10.44 14.05
CA GLY A 151 -9.80 11.77 14.30
C GLY A 151 -8.65 11.68 15.29
N VAL A 152 -7.43 11.99 14.86
CA VAL A 152 -6.25 11.96 15.73
C VAL A 152 -5.63 13.34 15.81
N PRO A 153 -5.54 13.94 17.04
CA PRO A 153 -4.93 15.25 17.20
C PRO A 153 -3.52 15.31 16.61
N ARG A 154 -3.17 16.44 16.00
CA ARG A 154 -1.87 16.72 15.37
C ARG A 154 -1.60 16.01 14.04
N TYR A 155 -2.54 15.21 13.51
CA TYR A 155 -2.41 14.47 12.26
C TYR A 155 -3.42 14.91 11.18
N ALA A 156 -3.85 16.19 11.19
CA ALA A 156 -4.92 16.68 10.31
C ALA A 156 -4.70 16.36 8.83
N ALA A 157 -3.53 16.71 8.26
CA ALA A 157 -3.21 16.43 6.85
C ALA A 157 -3.17 14.92 6.57
N TYR A 158 -2.59 14.13 7.47
CA TYR A 158 -2.51 12.68 7.32
C TYR A 158 -3.89 12.03 7.38
N CYS A 159 -4.72 12.37 8.37
CA CYS A 159 -6.10 11.87 8.50
C CYS A 159 -6.91 12.22 7.23
N ALA A 160 -6.86 13.48 6.78
CA ALA A 160 -7.54 13.92 5.58
C ALA A 160 -7.09 13.12 4.34
N SER A 161 -5.78 12.95 4.15
CA SER A 161 -5.24 12.18 3.03
C SER A 161 -5.72 10.72 3.05
N LYS A 162 -5.75 10.07 4.22
CA LYS A 162 -6.15 8.66 4.35
C LYS A 162 -7.67 8.47 4.27
N ALA A 163 -8.48 9.41 4.72
CA ALA A 163 -9.91 9.44 4.47
C ALA A 163 -10.24 9.60 2.97
N ALA A 164 -9.49 10.45 2.26
CA ALA A 164 -9.63 10.62 0.82
C ALA A 164 -9.29 9.35 0.02
N VAL A 165 -8.36 8.51 0.51
CA VAL A 165 -8.05 7.19 -0.10
C VAL A 165 -9.28 6.28 -0.12
N ASP A 166 -10.11 6.28 0.93
CA ASP A 166 -11.36 5.51 0.97
C ASP A 166 -12.37 5.99 -0.09
N GLY A 167 -12.50 7.31 -0.26
CA GLY A 167 -13.33 7.91 -1.31
C GLY A 167 -12.85 7.54 -2.72
N LEU A 168 -11.54 7.67 -2.97
CA LEU A 168 -10.91 7.28 -4.23
C LEU A 168 -11.13 5.79 -4.52
N THR A 169 -10.93 4.93 -3.52
CA THR A 169 -11.12 3.48 -3.64
C THR A 169 -12.54 3.14 -4.09
N ARG A 170 -13.57 3.71 -3.46
CA ARG A 170 -14.97 3.45 -3.82
C ARG A 170 -15.32 3.95 -5.21
N SER A 171 -14.85 5.15 -5.58
CA SER A 171 -15.11 5.72 -6.91
C SER A 171 -14.52 4.86 -8.02
N LEU A 172 -13.25 4.49 -7.91
CA LEU A 172 -12.57 3.65 -8.89
C LEU A 172 -13.18 2.24 -8.96
N ALA A 173 -13.55 1.66 -7.82
CA ALA A 173 -14.21 0.36 -7.76
C ALA A 173 -15.54 0.36 -8.51
N ALA A 174 -16.39 1.36 -8.29
CA ALA A 174 -17.67 1.51 -8.96
C ALA A 174 -17.51 1.69 -10.48
N GLU A 175 -16.50 2.46 -10.90
CA GLU A 175 -16.24 2.71 -12.32
C GLU A 175 -15.71 1.46 -13.05
N TRP A 176 -14.85 0.66 -12.40
CA TRP A 176 -14.07 -0.38 -13.08
C TRP A 176 -14.52 -1.81 -12.78
N ALA A 177 -15.48 -2.03 -11.89
CA ALA A 177 -16.00 -3.37 -11.60
C ALA A 177 -16.45 -4.10 -12.87
N ARG A 178 -17.15 -3.41 -13.79
CA ARG A 178 -17.59 -3.95 -15.08
C ARG A 178 -16.45 -4.37 -16.02
N HIS A 179 -15.23 -3.90 -15.74
CA HIS A 179 -14.03 -4.25 -16.49
C HIS A 179 -13.21 -5.36 -15.81
N GLY A 180 -13.80 -6.06 -14.82
CA GLY A 180 -13.11 -7.14 -14.10
C GLY A 180 -11.95 -6.64 -13.21
N ILE A 181 -11.97 -5.36 -12.80
CA ILE A 181 -10.96 -4.77 -11.93
C ILE A 181 -11.52 -4.58 -10.54
N GLN A 182 -10.84 -5.11 -9.52
CA GLN A 182 -11.17 -4.89 -8.13
C GLN A 182 -10.24 -3.83 -7.53
N VAL A 183 -10.82 -2.86 -6.84
CA VAL A 183 -10.09 -1.80 -6.14
C VAL A 183 -10.49 -1.83 -4.67
N ASN A 184 -9.53 -2.13 -3.79
CA ASN A 184 -9.78 -2.19 -2.36
C ASN A 184 -8.73 -1.41 -1.57
N CYS A 185 -9.08 -1.02 -0.37
CA CYS A 185 -8.21 -0.35 0.59
C CYS A 185 -7.82 -1.32 1.72
N LEU A 186 -6.52 -1.49 1.95
CA LEU A 186 -5.97 -2.12 3.13
C LEU A 186 -5.62 -1.00 4.12
N ALA A 187 -6.29 -0.95 5.27
CA ALA A 187 -6.16 0.10 6.27
C ALA A 187 -5.51 -0.43 7.56
N PRO A 188 -4.17 -0.36 7.68
CA PRO A 188 -3.48 -0.83 8.88
C PRO A 188 -3.74 0.08 10.09
N GLY A 189 -3.72 -0.53 11.29
CA GLY A 189 -3.50 0.13 12.55
C GLY A 189 -2.02 0.37 12.84
N TYR A 190 -1.64 0.35 14.13
CA TYR A 190 -0.24 0.41 14.54
C TYR A 190 0.48 -0.91 14.21
N MET A 191 1.45 -0.83 13.28
CA MET A 191 2.25 -1.98 12.82
C MET A 191 3.67 -1.86 13.37
N ASN A 192 4.31 -2.98 13.66
CA ASN A 192 5.70 -3.07 14.12
C ASN A 192 6.68 -2.73 12.99
N THR A 193 6.84 -1.43 12.73
CA THR A 193 7.76 -0.86 11.76
C THR A 193 8.70 0.13 12.46
N ASP A 194 9.63 0.74 11.74
CA ASP A 194 10.64 1.64 12.32
C ASP A 194 10.02 2.85 13.05
N ILE A 195 8.88 3.36 12.59
CA ILE A 195 8.26 4.58 13.16
C ILE A 195 7.73 4.35 14.59
N PRO A 196 6.88 3.37 14.88
CA PRO A 196 6.44 3.14 16.25
C PRO A 196 7.53 2.50 17.13
N ARG A 197 8.55 1.89 16.56
CA ARG A 197 9.60 1.20 17.33
C ARG A 197 10.34 2.13 18.30
N ALA A 198 10.65 3.35 17.88
CA ALA A 198 11.27 4.35 18.75
C ALA A 198 10.36 4.78 19.91
N ALA A 199 9.08 4.97 19.65
CA ALA A 199 8.08 5.28 20.67
C ALA A 199 7.84 4.11 21.64
N MET A 200 7.96 2.87 21.16
CA MET A 200 7.80 1.64 21.94
C MET A 200 9.00 1.35 22.87
N ALA A 201 10.14 2.02 22.67
CA ALA A 201 11.29 1.93 23.57
C ALA A 201 11.04 2.58 24.94
N VAL A 202 10.05 3.49 25.03
CA VAL A 202 9.65 4.15 26.29
C VAL A 202 8.48 3.37 26.92
N PRO A 203 8.64 2.73 28.09
CA PRO A 203 7.64 1.83 28.68
C PRO A 203 6.26 2.46 28.84
N GLU A 204 6.17 3.69 29.35
CA GLU A 204 4.90 4.40 29.56
C GLU A 204 4.20 4.72 28.22
N THR A 205 4.96 5.10 27.20
CA THR A 205 4.42 5.35 25.86
C THR A 205 3.94 4.05 25.22
N ARG A 206 4.68 2.96 25.41
CA ARG A 206 4.30 1.62 24.97
C ARG A 206 2.99 1.18 25.59
N GLU A 207 2.87 1.25 26.93
CA GLU A 207 1.66 0.84 27.64
C GLU A 207 0.45 1.67 27.20
N ARG A 208 0.59 3.00 27.13
CA ARG A 208 -0.45 3.91 26.63
C ARG A 208 -0.87 3.62 25.20
N LEU A 209 0.06 3.23 24.32
CA LEU A 209 -0.25 2.89 22.94
C LEU A 209 -0.99 1.54 22.87
N LEU A 210 -0.47 0.51 23.55
CA LEU A 210 -1.06 -0.82 23.57
C LEU A 210 -2.43 -0.84 24.27
N SER A 211 -2.66 0.01 25.27
CA SER A 211 -3.98 0.12 25.92
C SER A 211 -5.10 0.55 24.97
N LYS A 212 -4.76 1.28 23.89
CA LYS A 212 -5.71 1.71 22.85
C LYS A 212 -6.01 0.64 21.79
N ILE A 213 -5.29 -0.48 21.81
CA ILE A 213 -5.47 -1.57 20.85
C ILE A 213 -6.14 -2.74 21.61
N PRO A 214 -7.38 -3.14 21.28
CA PRO A 214 -8.02 -4.28 21.94
C PRO A 214 -7.19 -5.56 21.94
N ALA A 215 -6.50 -5.85 20.84
CA ALA A 215 -5.59 -7.00 20.75
C ALA A 215 -4.31 -6.88 21.60
N ARG A 216 -4.05 -5.73 22.25
CA ARG A 216 -2.92 -5.47 23.16
C ARG A 216 -1.53 -5.71 22.57
N ARG A 217 -1.40 -5.69 21.26
CA ARG A 217 -0.14 -5.79 20.54
C ARG A 217 -0.14 -4.91 19.28
N LEU A 218 1.04 -4.64 18.74
CA LEU A 218 1.16 -4.12 17.39
C LEU A 218 0.85 -5.24 16.38
N GLY A 219 0.36 -4.86 15.21
CA GLY A 219 0.32 -5.76 14.05
C GLY A 219 1.72 -5.96 13.49
N GLU A 220 1.99 -7.12 12.90
CA GLU A 220 3.23 -7.37 12.18
C GLU A 220 3.07 -7.04 10.69
N PRO A 221 4.09 -6.48 10.00
CA PRO A 221 4.03 -6.24 8.56
C PRO A 221 3.63 -7.47 7.74
N ALA A 222 3.96 -8.66 8.20
CA ALA A 222 3.57 -9.92 7.57
C ALA A 222 2.04 -10.14 7.57
N GLU A 223 1.31 -9.64 8.58
CA GLU A 223 -0.15 -9.73 8.63
C GLU A 223 -0.79 -8.84 7.55
N ALA A 224 -0.24 -7.63 7.33
CA ALA A 224 -0.67 -6.76 6.22
C ALA A 224 -0.31 -7.37 4.85
N ALA A 225 0.84 -8.03 4.75
CA ALA A 225 1.27 -8.71 3.54
C ALA A 225 0.36 -9.90 3.19
N ALA A 226 -0.07 -10.69 4.17
CA ALA A 226 -1.01 -11.78 3.96
C ALA A 226 -2.37 -11.28 3.42
N LEU A 227 -2.89 -10.18 3.99
CA LEU A 227 -4.10 -9.54 3.49
C LEU A 227 -3.91 -8.98 2.07
N ALA A 228 -2.75 -8.41 1.75
CA ALA A 228 -2.45 -7.93 0.41
C ALA A 228 -2.41 -9.08 -0.61
N VAL A 229 -1.86 -10.26 -0.27
CA VAL A 229 -1.90 -11.45 -1.13
C VAL A 229 -3.35 -11.90 -1.36
N TYR A 230 -4.18 -11.94 -0.32
CA TYR A 230 -5.62 -12.22 -0.47
C TYR A 230 -6.29 -11.25 -1.45
N LEU A 231 -6.11 -9.94 -1.24
CA LEU A 231 -6.70 -8.90 -2.10
C LEU A 231 -6.16 -8.90 -3.54
N ALA A 232 -4.95 -9.41 -3.76
CA ALA A 232 -4.32 -9.57 -5.07
C ALA A 232 -4.78 -10.83 -5.81
N SER A 233 -5.31 -11.81 -5.09
CA SER A 233 -5.61 -13.16 -5.60
C SER A 233 -7.03 -13.29 -6.16
N PRO A 234 -7.33 -14.39 -6.90
CA PRO A 234 -8.68 -14.72 -7.33
C PRO A 234 -9.68 -14.90 -6.18
N ALA A 235 -9.22 -15.25 -4.97
CA ALA A 235 -10.08 -15.41 -3.79
C ALA A 235 -10.86 -14.13 -3.41
N SER A 236 -10.42 -12.97 -3.93
CA SER A 236 -11.07 -11.67 -3.70
C SER A 236 -11.81 -11.12 -4.93
N ASP A 237 -12.12 -11.93 -5.96
CA ASP A 237 -12.70 -11.43 -7.23
C ASP A 237 -14.08 -10.79 -7.06
N PHE A 238 -14.83 -11.16 -6.03
CA PHE A 238 -16.14 -10.53 -5.74
C PHE A 238 -16.05 -9.40 -4.70
N MET A 239 -14.83 -9.02 -4.28
CA MET A 239 -14.60 -7.96 -3.30
C MET A 239 -14.03 -6.72 -3.97
N THR A 240 -14.82 -5.64 -4.03
CA THR A 240 -14.38 -4.34 -4.57
C THR A 240 -14.99 -3.18 -3.80
N GLY A 241 -14.28 -2.05 -3.73
CA GLY A 241 -14.70 -0.83 -3.04
C GLY A 241 -14.63 -0.90 -1.51
N GLN A 242 -14.02 -1.95 -0.95
CA GLN A 242 -13.98 -2.16 0.49
C GLN A 242 -12.72 -1.54 1.12
N THR A 243 -12.89 -1.01 2.34
CA THR A 243 -11.79 -0.67 3.23
C THR A 243 -11.72 -1.74 4.32
N VAL A 244 -10.65 -2.53 4.30
CA VAL A 244 -10.40 -3.59 5.27
C VAL A 244 -9.44 -3.10 6.35
N TYR A 245 -9.96 -2.91 7.56
CA TYR A 245 -9.16 -2.50 8.70
C TYR A 245 -8.41 -3.69 9.30
N LEU A 246 -7.09 -3.55 9.41
CA LEU A 246 -6.19 -4.51 10.04
C LEU A 246 -5.51 -3.81 11.24
N ASP A 247 -6.23 -3.64 12.34
CA ASP A 247 -5.89 -2.72 13.40
C ASP A 247 -6.03 -3.28 14.83
N GLY A 248 -6.22 -4.59 14.96
CA GLY A 248 -6.41 -5.24 16.26
C GLY A 248 -7.66 -4.81 17.01
N GLY A 249 -8.67 -4.32 16.29
CA GLY A 249 -9.95 -3.85 16.83
C GLY A 249 -9.96 -2.37 17.23
N GLN A 250 -8.93 -1.61 16.89
CA GLN A 250 -8.79 -0.23 17.35
C GLN A 250 -9.90 0.70 16.84
N THR A 251 -10.38 0.54 15.60
CA THR A 251 -11.43 1.38 15.03
C THR A 251 -12.84 1.06 15.51
N ILE A 252 -13.06 -0.04 16.22
CA ILE A 252 -14.38 -0.45 16.73
C ILE A 252 -14.54 -0.28 18.24
N ALA A 253 -13.45 0.07 18.95
CA ALA A 253 -13.41 0.15 20.40
C ALA A 253 -13.37 1.61 20.93
N TRP A 254 -13.84 2.58 20.18
CA TRP A 254 -13.91 4.02 20.53
C TRP A 254 -15.35 4.44 20.75
#